data_67c613021a30f904bdf30f74d33e597b
#
_entry.id   67c613021a30f904bdf30f74d33e597b
#
_cell.length_a   1.000
_cell.length_b   1.000
_cell.length_c   1.000
_cell.angle_alpha   90.00
_cell.angle_beta   90.00
_cell.angle_gamma   90.00
#
_symmetry.space_group_name_H-M   'P 1'
#
loop_
_entity.id
_entity.type
_entity.pdbx_description
1 polymer ?
#
loop_
_entity_poly.entity_id
_entity_poly.type
_entity_poly.pdbx_seq_one_letter_code
_entity_poly.pdbx_strand_id
1 'polypeptide(L)'
;MMNYKKRKIIILLLFIINSCSIHKKDIINEINKEGYAVNFIEYDKKYEIDIDNDGETDSLKVFINVDGYISVEVNNHKKTIGYGEEGVKSVIINDNNGNYCIGIAIHYVNDTRISEFYKLNKENIVYMSAVDGYVKSAYQNLGLYVEDRKYIIGFQNTTGIYLINSDLKLSLEGNYIINDSKHTLVKELKAYKYNDKTAVYEITTYHKGEVLYLYETDMQNLIYFKTENGDKGYINATKDDYESTTGEFYIEEERLVDYFDVEEISWAG
;
A
#
# COMPACT_ATOMS: atom_id res chain seq x y z
N MET A 1 47.48 -17.75 3.07
CA MET A 1 46.99 -17.65 1.69
C MET A 1 45.47 -17.66 1.74
N MET A 2 44.85 -16.52 1.73
CA MET A 2 43.39 -16.39 1.79
C MET A 2 42.80 -16.58 0.40
N ASN A 3 41.89 -17.53 0.29
CA ASN A 3 41.39 -18.14 -0.92
C ASN A 3 40.81 -17.09 -1.90
N TYR A 4 41.39 -16.93 -3.07
CA TYR A 4 41.04 -15.97 -4.13
C TYR A 4 39.57 -16.07 -4.60
N LYS A 5 38.93 -17.22 -4.41
CA LYS A 5 37.50 -17.45 -4.70
C LYS A 5 36.56 -16.71 -3.75
N LYS A 6 36.93 -16.57 -2.45
CA LYS A 6 36.07 -15.85 -1.47
C LYS A 6 36.05 -14.34 -1.73
N ARG A 7 37.16 -13.76 -2.24
CA ARG A 7 37.20 -12.33 -2.60
C ARG A 7 36.29 -11.98 -3.79
N LYS A 8 36.16 -12.88 -4.79
CA LYS A 8 35.29 -12.64 -5.93
C LYS A 8 33.80 -12.65 -5.57
N ILE A 9 33.38 -13.52 -4.64
CA ILE A 9 31.99 -13.59 -4.18
C ILE A 9 31.60 -12.36 -3.36
N ILE A 10 32.49 -11.88 -2.48
CA ILE A 10 32.25 -10.66 -1.69
C ILE A 10 32.15 -9.42 -2.58
N ILE A 11 33.01 -9.33 -3.62
CA ILE A 11 32.95 -8.21 -4.56
C ILE A 11 31.67 -8.27 -5.42
N LEU A 12 31.21 -9.47 -5.79
CA LEU A 12 29.97 -9.64 -6.56
C LEU A 12 28.73 -9.29 -5.71
N LEU A 13 28.70 -9.69 -4.42
CA LEU A 13 27.65 -9.31 -3.49
C LEU A 13 27.61 -7.81 -3.19
N LEU A 14 28.77 -7.17 -3.07
CA LEU A 14 28.87 -5.71 -2.92
C LEU A 14 28.42 -4.96 -4.18
N PHE A 15 28.66 -5.54 -5.38
CA PHE A 15 28.13 -4.97 -6.62
C PHE A 15 26.62 -5.11 -6.76
N ILE A 16 26.02 -6.24 -6.30
CA ILE A 16 24.57 -6.44 -6.32
C ILE A 16 23.88 -5.50 -5.33
N ILE A 17 24.43 -5.34 -4.13
CA ILE A 17 23.90 -4.42 -3.12
C ILE A 17 24.04 -2.96 -3.58
N ASN A 18 25.17 -2.60 -4.21
CA ASN A 18 25.37 -1.26 -4.76
C ASN A 18 24.51 -1.01 -6.03
N SER A 19 24.32 -2.01 -6.89
CA SER A 19 23.45 -1.85 -8.07
C SER A 19 21.97 -1.68 -7.66
N CYS A 20 21.50 -2.39 -6.64
CA CYS A 20 20.15 -2.19 -6.09
C CYS A 20 20.01 -0.79 -5.44
N SER A 21 21.04 -0.32 -4.71
CA SER A 21 21.02 1.02 -4.11
C SER A 21 21.21 2.14 -5.15
N ILE A 22 21.95 1.90 -6.22
CA ILE A 22 22.14 2.85 -7.32
C ILE A 22 20.82 2.95 -8.13
N HIS A 23 20.17 1.83 -8.45
CA HIS A 23 18.86 1.86 -9.15
C HIS A 23 17.79 2.56 -8.32
N LYS A 24 17.74 2.28 -7.01
CA LYS A 24 16.81 2.94 -6.10
C LYS A 24 17.10 4.44 -5.97
N LYS A 25 18.36 4.83 -5.97
CA LYS A 25 18.80 6.23 -5.89
C LYS A 25 18.55 6.99 -7.20
N ASP A 26 18.67 6.33 -8.34
CA ASP A 26 18.43 6.92 -9.65
C ASP A 26 16.94 7.10 -9.92
N ILE A 27 16.10 6.13 -9.54
CA ILE A 27 14.64 6.24 -9.58
C ILE A 27 14.15 7.37 -8.66
N ILE A 28 14.65 7.43 -7.42
CA ILE A 28 14.33 8.51 -6.47
C ILE A 28 14.80 9.87 -7.00
N ASN A 29 15.96 9.95 -7.66
CA ASN A 29 16.47 11.19 -8.24
C ASN A 29 15.71 11.62 -9.50
N GLU A 30 15.20 10.70 -10.32
CA GLU A 30 14.31 11.02 -11.45
C GLU A 30 12.95 11.53 -10.97
N ILE A 31 12.34 10.86 -9.99
CA ILE A 31 11.08 11.27 -9.38
C ILE A 31 11.23 12.63 -8.66
N ASN A 32 12.35 12.87 -7.97
CA ASN A 32 12.62 14.17 -7.33
C ASN A 32 12.76 15.36 -8.30
N LYS A 33 12.98 15.10 -9.60
CA LYS A 33 12.98 16.17 -10.61
C LYS A 33 11.58 16.56 -11.08
N GLU A 34 10.61 15.66 -10.94
CA GLU A 34 9.24 15.86 -11.40
C GLU A 34 8.27 16.27 -10.28
N GLY A 35 8.71 16.38 -9.03
CA GLY A 35 7.97 16.74 -7.81
C GLY A 35 6.45 16.85 -7.96
N TYR A 36 5.69 16.10 -7.15
CA TYR A 36 4.23 16.19 -7.11
C TYR A 36 3.77 17.00 -5.90
N ALA A 37 2.82 17.90 -6.10
CA ALA A 37 2.10 18.51 -5.01
C ALA A 37 0.85 17.66 -4.69
N VAL A 38 0.72 17.22 -3.44
CA VAL A 38 -0.41 16.42 -2.95
C VAL A 38 -1.13 17.21 -1.88
N ASN A 39 -2.40 17.55 -2.12
CA ASN A 39 -3.23 18.32 -1.20
C ASN A 39 -4.52 17.57 -0.91
N PHE A 40 -4.92 17.51 0.36
CA PHE A 40 -6.23 17.01 0.75
C PHE A 40 -7.28 18.08 0.59
N ILE A 41 -8.43 17.71 0.04
CA ILE A 41 -9.56 18.59 -0.18
C ILE A 41 -10.77 18.17 0.65
N GLU A 42 -11.52 19.16 1.10
CA GLU A 42 -12.74 18.99 1.89
C GLU A 42 -13.95 18.93 0.96
N TYR A 43 -14.93 18.11 1.31
CA TYR A 43 -16.21 18.08 0.60
C TYR A 43 -16.98 19.39 0.78
N ASP A 44 -17.79 19.72 -0.20
CA ASP A 44 -18.64 20.92 -0.28
C ASP A 44 -17.89 22.26 -0.33
N LYS A 45 -16.56 22.23 -0.36
CA LYS A 45 -15.72 23.40 -0.53
C LYS A 45 -15.39 23.60 -2.00
N LYS A 46 -15.48 24.86 -2.46
CA LYS A 46 -15.05 25.28 -3.79
C LYS A 46 -13.57 25.64 -3.77
N TYR A 47 -12.84 25.13 -4.75
CA TYR A 47 -11.43 25.43 -4.99
C TYR A 47 -11.30 26.11 -6.34
N GLU A 48 -10.44 27.13 -6.42
CA GLU A 48 -10.09 27.82 -7.65
C GLU A 48 -8.68 27.37 -8.04
N ILE A 49 -8.55 26.69 -9.18
CA ILE A 49 -7.31 26.03 -9.64
C ILE A 49 -7.21 26.25 -11.15
N ASP A 50 -6.04 26.59 -11.65
CA ASP A 50 -5.77 26.63 -13.09
C ASP A 50 -5.45 25.18 -13.55
N ILE A 51 -6.49 24.46 -14.01
CA ILE A 51 -6.41 23.00 -14.28
C ILE A 51 -5.65 22.72 -15.58
N ASP A 52 -5.62 23.62 -16.55
CA ASP A 52 -4.98 23.42 -17.85
C ASP A 52 -3.81 24.37 -18.10
N ASN A 53 -3.42 25.13 -17.09
CA ASN A 53 -2.28 26.04 -17.10
C ASN A 53 -2.38 27.15 -18.18
N ASP A 54 -3.60 27.64 -18.44
CA ASP A 54 -3.85 28.72 -19.39
C ASP A 54 -3.81 30.11 -18.75
N GLY A 55 -3.65 30.18 -17.42
CA GLY A 55 -3.60 31.41 -16.62
C GLY A 55 -4.96 31.86 -16.11
N GLU A 56 -6.05 31.21 -16.47
CA GLU A 56 -7.37 31.41 -15.90
C GLU A 56 -7.69 30.37 -14.83
N THR A 57 -8.42 30.73 -13.79
CA THR A 57 -8.79 29.80 -12.73
C THR A 57 -10.06 29.05 -13.07
N ASP A 58 -10.01 27.73 -12.89
CA ASP A 58 -11.14 26.82 -12.97
C ASP A 58 -11.73 26.55 -11.59
N SER A 59 -13.03 26.27 -11.56
CA SER A 59 -13.74 25.90 -10.34
C SER A 59 -13.74 24.39 -10.16
N LEU A 60 -13.21 23.89 -9.05
CA LEU A 60 -13.29 22.49 -8.63
C LEU A 60 -14.13 22.38 -7.36
N LYS A 61 -15.10 21.46 -7.34
CA LYS A 61 -15.86 21.11 -6.16
C LYS A 61 -16.01 19.58 -6.08
N VAL A 62 -15.81 19.02 -4.88
CA VAL A 62 -16.20 17.65 -4.53
C VAL A 62 -17.29 17.73 -3.49
N PHE A 63 -18.37 17.01 -3.69
CA PHE A 63 -19.50 17.05 -2.76
C PHE A 63 -20.23 15.71 -2.72
N ILE A 64 -20.90 15.46 -1.58
CA ILE A 64 -21.79 14.31 -1.41
C ILE A 64 -23.22 14.81 -1.63
N ASN A 65 -23.94 14.16 -2.54
CA ASN A 65 -25.34 14.51 -2.80
C ASN A 65 -26.26 13.91 -1.72
N VAL A 66 -27.55 14.24 -1.77
CA VAL A 66 -28.55 13.80 -0.80
C VAL A 66 -28.73 12.26 -0.73
N ASP A 67 -28.31 11.56 -1.77
CA ASP A 67 -28.38 10.09 -1.86
C ASP A 67 -27.07 9.43 -1.40
N GLY A 68 -26.10 10.20 -0.90
CA GLY A 68 -24.81 9.70 -0.42
C GLY A 68 -23.74 9.49 -1.50
N TYR A 69 -24.02 9.85 -2.77
CA TYR A 69 -23.05 9.72 -3.84
C TYR A 69 -22.08 10.90 -3.87
N ILE A 70 -20.80 10.59 -4.05
CA ILE A 70 -19.76 11.59 -4.31
C ILE A 70 -19.87 12.04 -5.77
N SER A 71 -19.81 13.35 -5.95
CA SER A 71 -19.72 13.98 -7.26
C SER A 71 -18.52 14.93 -7.30
N VAL A 72 -17.83 14.93 -8.42
CA VAL A 72 -16.78 15.90 -8.76
C VAL A 72 -17.35 16.84 -9.82
N GLU A 73 -17.14 18.13 -9.63
CA GLU A 73 -17.56 19.17 -10.58
C GLU A 73 -16.35 20.05 -10.90
N VAL A 74 -16.03 20.16 -12.19
CA VAL A 74 -15.06 21.10 -12.75
C VAL A 74 -15.82 22.08 -13.61
N ASN A 75 -15.81 23.37 -13.26
CA ASN A 75 -16.64 24.39 -13.85
C ASN A 75 -18.13 23.99 -13.86
N ASN A 76 -18.66 23.63 -15.01
CA ASN A 76 -20.04 23.17 -15.18
C ASN A 76 -20.13 21.68 -15.52
N HIS A 77 -19.00 20.96 -15.55
CA HIS A 77 -18.94 19.54 -15.86
C HIS A 77 -18.95 18.72 -14.59
N LYS A 78 -20.01 17.95 -14.39
CA LYS A 78 -20.22 17.12 -13.20
C LYS A 78 -20.09 15.64 -13.54
N LYS A 79 -19.39 14.89 -12.69
CA LYS A 79 -19.33 13.42 -12.73
C LYS A 79 -19.69 12.87 -11.36
N THR A 80 -20.68 11.97 -11.31
CA THR A 80 -20.98 11.16 -10.14
C THR A 80 -20.12 9.90 -10.17
N ILE A 81 -19.47 9.59 -9.05
CA ILE A 81 -18.43 8.56 -8.95
C ILE A 81 -18.95 7.35 -8.21
N GLY A 82 -19.21 7.44 -6.92
CA GLY A 82 -19.64 6.30 -6.11
C GLY A 82 -20.14 6.77 -4.75
N TYR A 83 -20.40 5.83 -3.85
CA TYR A 83 -20.81 6.15 -2.49
C TYR A 83 -19.64 6.68 -1.67
N GLY A 84 -19.86 7.75 -0.92
CA GLY A 84 -18.89 8.34 0.00
C GLY A 84 -19.05 7.84 1.42
N GLU A 85 -17.96 7.85 2.16
CA GLU A 85 -17.95 7.65 3.61
C GLU A 85 -17.66 8.98 4.29
N GLU A 86 -18.44 9.32 5.34
CA GLU A 86 -18.19 10.51 6.13
C GLU A 86 -16.79 10.47 6.78
N GLY A 87 -16.09 11.61 6.72
CA GLY A 87 -14.75 11.76 7.31
C GLY A 87 -13.59 11.29 6.43
N VAL A 88 -13.84 10.67 5.28
CA VAL A 88 -12.79 10.34 4.31
C VAL A 88 -12.53 11.53 3.39
N LYS A 89 -11.26 11.85 3.18
CA LYS A 89 -10.85 13.00 2.38
C LYS A 89 -10.50 12.58 0.97
N SER A 90 -10.86 13.42 0.01
CA SER A 90 -10.32 13.35 -1.34
C SER A 90 -8.95 14.00 -1.42
N VAL A 91 -8.16 13.61 -2.38
CA VAL A 91 -6.81 14.15 -2.60
C VAL A 91 -6.69 14.69 -4.02
N ILE A 92 -6.07 15.86 -4.15
CA ILE A 92 -5.68 16.41 -5.45
C ILE A 92 -4.17 16.31 -5.60
N ILE A 93 -3.73 15.87 -6.77
CA ILE A 93 -2.34 15.67 -7.15
C ILE A 93 -2.04 16.55 -8.36
N ASN A 94 -0.95 17.28 -8.30
CA ASN A 94 -0.44 18.10 -9.39
C ASN A 94 1.00 17.71 -9.71
N ASP A 95 1.32 17.52 -10.99
CA ASP A 95 2.65 17.11 -11.48
C ASP A 95 3.60 18.26 -11.79
N ASN A 96 3.32 19.47 -11.32
CA ASN A 96 4.07 20.71 -11.61
C ASN A 96 4.13 21.11 -13.11
N ASN A 97 3.58 20.31 -14.02
CA ASN A 97 3.43 20.63 -15.45
C ASN A 97 2.00 21.11 -15.75
N GLY A 98 1.18 21.28 -14.73
CA GLY A 98 -0.22 21.68 -14.86
C GLY A 98 -1.19 20.51 -15.09
N ASN A 99 -0.74 19.26 -14.97
CA ASN A 99 -1.67 18.13 -14.97
C ASN A 99 -2.21 17.89 -13.56
N TYR A 100 -3.52 17.78 -13.44
CA TYR A 100 -4.20 17.52 -12.19
C TYR A 100 -4.90 16.17 -12.22
N CYS A 101 -4.77 15.45 -11.11
CA CYS A 101 -5.50 14.22 -10.83
C CYS A 101 -6.21 14.37 -9.48
N ILE A 102 -7.43 13.86 -9.38
CA ILE A 102 -8.16 13.77 -8.12
C ILE A 102 -8.33 12.32 -7.70
N GLY A 103 -7.99 12.00 -6.47
CA GLY A 103 -8.25 10.71 -5.84
C GLY A 103 -9.49 10.81 -4.95
N ILE A 104 -10.47 9.98 -5.20
CA ILE A 104 -11.75 9.92 -4.49
C ILE A 104 -11.85 8.60 -3.74
N ALA A 105 -12.02 8.68 -2.44
CA ALA A 105 -12.26 7.50 -1.61
C ALA A 105 -13.71 7.06 -1.72
N ILE A 106 -13.91 5.79 -2.06
CA ILE A 106 -15.23 5.16 -2.25
C ILE A 106 -15.37 4.00 -1.28
N HIS A 107 -16.52 3.92 -0.65
CA HIS A 107 -16.90 2.81 0.20
C HIS A 107 -17.97 1.96 -0.50
N TYR A 108 -17.73 0.67 -0.62
CA TYR A 108 -18.69 -0.28 -1.17
C TYR A 108 -19.43 -1.01 -0.05
N VAL A 109 -20.63 -1.48 -0.36
CA VAL A 109 -21.55 -2.13 0.60
C VAL A 109 -20.96 -3.36 1.31
N ASN A 110 -19.93 -3.97 0.74
CA ASN A 110 -19.22 -5.14 1.30
C ASN A 110 -17.98 -4.76 2.13
N ASP A 111 -17.91 -3.54 2.65
CA ASP A 111 -16.77 -2.97 3.38
C ASP A 111 -15.47 -2.84 2.54
N THR A 112 -15.57 -2.99 1.22
CA THR A 112 -14.42 -2.74 0.33
C THR A 112 -14.16 -1.25 0.23
N ARG A 113 -12.90 -0.88 0.45
CA ARG A 113 -12.40 0.49 0.39
C ARG A 113 -11.55 0.66 -0.84
N ILE A 114 -11.85 1.64 -1.66
CA ILE A 114 -11.11 1.93 -2.89
C ILE A 114 -10.89 3.43 -3.00
N SER A 115 -9.71 3.83 -3.46
CA SER A 115 -9.48 5.19 -3.94
C SER A 115 -9.38 5.16 -5.46
N GLU A 116 -10.33 5.79 -6.13
CA GLU A 116 -10.33 5.96 -7.58
C GLU A 116 -9.70 7.28 -7.97
N PHE A 117 -8.89 7.26 -9.01
CA PHE A 117 -8.14 8.42 -9.50
C PHE A 117 -8.65 8.85 -10.87
N TYR A 118 -8.85 10.15 -11.00
CA TYR A 118 -9.41 10.77 -12.20
C TYR A 118 -8.54 11.95 -12.64
N LYS A 119 -8.14 11.97 -13.91
CA LYS A 119 -7.52 13.15 -14.52
C LYS A 119 -8.57 14.24 -14.69
N LEU A 120 -8.23 15.47 -14.28
CA LEU A 120 -9.07 16.64 -14.43
C LEU A 120 -8.68 17.38 -15.71
N ASN A 121 -9.68 17.75 -16.49
CA ASN A 121 -9.59 18.67 -17.60
C ASN A 121 -10.77 19.65 -17.51
N LYS A 122 -10.69 20.82 -18.13
CA LYS A 122 -11.77 21.83 -18.11
C LYS A 122 -13.15 21.29 -18.50
N GLU A 123 -13.17 20.34 -19.45
CA GLU A 123 -14.40 19.84 -20.06
C GLU A 123 -14.71 18.38 -19.68
N ASN A 124 -13.80 17.71 -18.94
CA ASN A 124 -13.96 16.28 -18.70
C ASN A 124 -13.23 15.81 -17.44
N ILE A 125 -13.78 14.76 -16.84
CA ILE A 125 -13.22 14.04 -15.67
C ILE A 125 -13.03 12.59 -16.09
N VAL A 126 -11.77 12.20 -16.36
CA VAL A 126 -11.43 10.92 -16.97
C VAL A 126 -10.88 9.95 -15.94
N TYR A 127 -11.49 8.79 -15.79
CA TYR A 127 -10.97 7.70 -14.94
C TYR A 127 -9.58 7.26 -15.41
N MET A 128 -8.68 7.05 -14.46
CA MET A 128 -7.30 6.62 -14.72
C MET A 128 -6.98 5.26 -14.11
N SER A 129 -7.22 5.11 -12.82
CA SER A 129 -6.85 3.92 -12.04
C SER A 129 -7.59 3.90 -10.71
N ALA A 130 -7.50 2.77 -10.02
CA ALA A 130 -7.91 2.65 -8.64
C ALA A 130 -6.81 1.94 -7.82
N VAL A 131 -6.83 2.15 -6.52
CA VAL A 131 -6.05 1.41 -5.54
C VAL A 131 -6.97 0.96 -4.41
N ASP A 132 -6.73 -0.24 -3.89
CA ASP A 132 -7.45 -0.71 -2.70
C ASP A 132 -7.05 0.12 -1.49
N GLY A 133 -8.03 0.56 -0.73
CA GLY A 133 -7.83 1.36 0.49
C GLY A 133 -8.02 2.86 0.30
N TYR A 134 -7.78 3.60 1.37
CA TYR A 134 -7.93 5.04 1.43
C TYR A 134 -6.60 5.76 1.52
N VAL A 135 -6.44 6.82 0.74
CA VAL A 135 -5.26 7.70 0.84
C VAL A 135 -5.22 8.35 2.23
N LYS A 136 -4.17 8.09 2.97
CA LYS A 136 -3.95 8.59 4.33
C LYS A 136 -3.13 9.88 4.37
N SER A 137 -2.04 9.87 3.63
CA SER A 137 -1.11 11.00 3.58
C SER A 137 -0.23 10.94 2.33
N ALA A 138 0.45 12.05 2.04
CA ALA A 138 1.48 12.09 1.02
C ALA A 138 2.76 11.39 1.49
N TYR A 139 3.46 10.76 0.56
CA TYR A 139 4.77 10.17 0.74
C TYR A 139 5.83 11.03 0.05
N GLN A 140 6.51 11.89 0.80
CA GLN A 140 7.70 12.66 0.39
C GLN A 140 7.60 13.39 -0.97
N ASN A 141 6.42 13.85 -1.38
CA ASN A 141 6.13 14.38 -2.73
C ASN A 141 6.41 13.41 -3.88
N LEU A 142 6.50 12.10 -3.60
CA LEU A 142 6.77 11.05 -4.55
C LEU A 142 5.57 10.13 -4.75
N GLY A 143 4.63 10.13 -3.80
CA GLY A 143 3.53 9.20 -3.80
C GLY A 143 2.57 9.38 -2.63
N LEU A 144 1.87 8.30 -2.31
CA LEU A 144 0.80 8.26 -1.33
C LEU A 144 0.99 7.09 -0.36
N TYR A 145 0.71 7.33 0.91
CA TYR A 145 0.40 6.26 1.85
C TYR A 145 -1.09 5.92 1.72
N VAL A 146 -1.37 4.66 1.42
CA VAL A 146 -2.74 4.14 1.30
C VAL A 146 -2.98 3.10 2.38
N GLU A 147 -3.98 3.34 3.22
CA GLU A 147 -4.39 2.44 4.30
C GLU A 147 -5.54 1.55 3.82
N ASP A 148 -5.39 0.24 4.02
CA ASP A 148 -6.39 -0.75 3.66
C ASP A 148 -6.47 -1.86 4.72
N ARG A 149 -7.52 -2.70 4.63
CA ARG A 149 -7.66 -3.91 5.42
C ARG A 149 -7.39 -5.11 4.54
N LYS A 150 -6.33 -5.85 4.84
CA LYS A 150 -5.98 -7.08 4.12
C LYS A 150 -6.20 -8.30 5.01
N TYR A 151 -6.70 -9.37 4.40
CA TYR A 151 -6.82 -10.65 5.09
C TYR A 151 -5.46 -11.37 5.06
N ILE A 152 -4.87 -11.60 6.24
CA ILE A 152 -3.59 -12.26 6.41
C ILE A 152 -3.75 -13.36 7.46
N ILE A 153 -3.87 -12.97 8.73
CA ILE A 153 -4.32 -13.79 9.85
C ILE A 153 -5.54 -13.05 10.41
N GLY A 154 -6.72 -13.28 9.81
CA GLY A 154 -7.84 -12.38 9.94
C GLY A 154 -7.59 -11.04 9.22
N PHE A 155 -8.44 -10.05 9.48
CA PHE A 155 -8.30 -8.73 8.86
C PHE A 155 -7.26 -7.87 9.61
N GLN A 156 -6.23 -7.46 8.90
CA GLN A 156 -5.17 -6.60 9.39
C GLN A 156 -5.22 -5.24 8.72
N ASN A 157 -5.04 -4.17 9.49
CA ASN A 157 -4.81 -2.86 8.91
C ASN A 157 -3.41 -2.83 8.30
N THR A 158 -3.34 -2.49 7.02
CA THR A 158 -2.10 -2.41 6.27
C THR A 158 -1.92 -1.02 5.67
N THR A 159 -0.67 -0.67 5.40
CA THR A 159 -0.32 0.56 4.69
C THR A 159 0.55 0.21 3.49
N GLY A 160 0.08 0.53 2.29
CA GLY A 160 0.87 0.49 1.06
C GLY A 160 1.48 1.85 0.74
N ILE A 161 2.69 1.85 0.20
CA ILE A 161 3.32 3.04 -0.39
C ILE A 161 3.11 2.95 -1.90
N TYR A 162 2.40 3.92 -2.47
CA TYR A 162 2.15 4.00 -3.90
C TYR A 162 2.91 5.18 -4.49
N LEU A 163 3.84 4.92 -5.41
CA LEU A 163 4.53 5.96 -6.15
C LEU A 163 3.67 6.47 -7.30
N ILE A 164 3.78 7.76 -7.58
CA ILE A 164 3.11 8.44 -8.69
C ILE A 164 4.12 8.53 -9.84
N ASN A 165 3.76 8.06 -11.02
CA ASN A 165 4.59 8.18 -12.23
C ASN A 165 4.22 9.43 -13.07
N SER A 166 4.97 9.69 -14.14
CA SER A 166 4.76 10.84 -15.05
C SER A 166 3.36 10.92 -15.67
N ASP A 167 2.66 9.79 -15.76
CA ASP A 167 1.28 9.75 -16.26
C ASP A 167 0.23 9.94 -15.15
N LEU A 168 0.65 10.29 -13.94
CA LEU A 168 -0.16 10.36 -12.71
C LEU A 168 -0.78 9.00 -12.29
N LYS A 169 -0.24 7.89 -12.78
CA LYS A 169 -0.65 6.54 -12.35
C LYS A 169 0.11 6.13 -11.10
N LEU A 170 -0.55 5.32 -10.31
CA LEU A 170 -0.05 4.81 -9.05
C LEU A 170 0.47 3.38 -9.20
N SER A 171 1.62 3.10 -8.60
CA SER A 171 2.19 1.76 -8.50
C SER A 171 2.65 1.49 -7.08
N LEU A 172 2.34 0.30 -6.54
CA LEU A 172 2.79 -0.12 -5.21
C LEU A 172 4.32 -0.23 -5.19
N GLU A 173 4.95 0.38 -4.20
CA GLU A 173 6.39 0.32 -3.95
C GLU A 173 6.69 -0.67 -2.81
N GLY A 174 7.24 -1.82 -3.16
CA GLY A 174 7.60 -2.86 -2.18
C GLY A 174 6.40 -3.59 -1.60
N ASN A 175 6.45 -3.88 -0.33
CA ASN A 175 5.48 -4.66 0.41
C ASN A 175 4.50 -3.77 1.18
N TYR A 176 3.39 -4.37 1.64
CA TYR A 176 2.48 -3.72 2.59
C TYR A 176 3.04 -3.78 4.00
N ILE A 177 3.01 -2.67 4.71
CA ILE A 177 3.31 -2.57 6.13
C ILE A 177 2.06 -3.04 6.90
N ILE A 178 2.22 -3.97 7.84
CA ILE A 178 1.15 -4.43 8.73
C ILE A 178 1.21 -3.60 10.01
N ASN A 179 0.08 -3.00 10.38
CA ASN A 179 -0.01 -2.14 11.55
C ASN A 179 -0.52 -2.95 12.75
N ASP A 180 0.20 -2.88 13.88
CA ASP A 180 -0.20 -3.38 15.22
C ASP A 180 -0.73 -4.83 15.23
N SER A 181 0.01 -5.76 14.64
CA SER A 181 -0.39 -7.15 14.53
C SER A 181 0.42 -8.06 15.47
N LYS A 182 -0.20 -8.47 16.56
CA LYS A 182 0.35 -9.41 17.55
C LYS A 182 -0.47 -10.69 17.55
N HIS A 183 0.21 -11.84 17.46
CA HIS A 183 -0.44 -13.15 17.39
C HIS A 183 0.32 -14.20 18.20
N THR A 184 -0.39 -14.97 19.02
CA THR A 184 0.15 -16.07 19.82
C THR A 184 -0.06 -17.39 19.09
N LEU A 185 1.00 -18.21 18.99
CA LEU A 185 0.93 -19.54 18.39
C LEU A 185 0.17 -20.53 19.28
N VAL A 186 -0.77 -21.26 18.71
CA VAL A 186 -1.50 -22.34 19.39
C VAL A 186 -0.94 -23.73 19.05
N LYS A 187 -0.11 -23.84 18.02
CA LYS A 187 0.63 -25.03 17.63
C LYS A 187 2.02 -24.67 17.07
N GLU A 188 2.83 -25.65 16.77
CA GLU A 188 4.16 -25.45 16.20
C GLU A 188 4.06 -24.88 14.78
N LEU A 189 4.93 -23.93 14.48
CA LEU A 189 5.06 -23.27 13.17
C LEU A 189 6.50 -23.39 12.68
N LYS A 190 6.70 -23.95 11.49
CA LYS A 190 7.98 -23.86 10.78
C LYS A 190 8.02 -22.59 9.96
N ALA A 191 9.02 -21.75 10.23
CA ALA A 191 9.22 -20.49 9.51
C ALA A 191 10.72 -20.23 9.31
N TYR A 192 11.05 -19.20 8.58
CA TYR A 192 12.43 -18.82 8.30
C TYR A 192 12.87 -17.72 9.27
N LYS A 193 13.90 -17.98 10.07
CA LYS A 193 14.53 -17.01 10.96
C LYS A 193 15.74 -16.38 10.29
N TYR A 194 15.87 -15.07 10.36
CA TYR A 194 17.05 -14.35 9.88
C TYR A 194 18.21 -14.54 10.86
N ASN A 195 19.36 -14.95 10.33
CA ASN A 195 20.59 -15.11 11.10
C ASN A 195 21.51 -13.91 10.79
N ASP A 196 21.60 -12.95 11.73
CA ASP A 196 22.39 -11.72 11.58
C ASP A 196 23.89 -11.97 11.34
N LYS A 197 24.42 -13.12 11.81
CA LYS A 197 25.85 -13.44 11.67
C LYS A 197 26.21 -13.91 10.27
N THR A 198 25.30 -14.64 9.64
CA THR A 198 25.51 -15.24 8.32
C THR A 198 24.80 -14.47 7.22
N ALA A 199 23.90 -13.56 7.57
CA ALA A 199 23.02 -12.80 6.70
C ALA A 199 22.17 -13.71 5.78
N VAL A 200 21.72 -14.87 6.32
CA VAL A 200 20.86 -15.81 5.63
C VAL A 200 19.66 -16.19 6.49
N TYR A 201 18.61 -16.68 5.85
CA TYR A 201 17.45 -17.23 6.52
C TYR A 201 17.62 -18.75 6.71
N GLU A 202 17.30 -19.24 7.91
CA GLU A 202 17.37 -20.64 8.29
C GLU A 202 16.00 -21.11 8.78
N ILE A 203 15.59 -22.34 8.40
CA ILE A 203 14.33 -22.92 8.87
C ILE A 203 14.43 -23.15 10.38
N THR A 204 13.45 -22.64 11.11
CA THR A 204 13.34 -22.76 12.56
C THR A 204 11.91 -23.15 12.93
N THR A 205 11.75 -23.96 13.98
CA THR A 205 10.44 -24.26 14.54
C THR A 205 10.15 -23.30 15.68
N TYR A 206 9.04 -22.58 15.58
CA TYR A 206 8.46 -21.77 16.64
C TYR A 206 7.40 -22.60 17.36
N HIS A 207 7.35 -22.51 18.69
CA HIS A 207 6.54 -23.38 19.52
C HIS A 207 5.24 -22.73 19.97
N LYS A 208 4.28 -23.56 20.35
CA LYS A 208 3.03 -23.11 20.96
C LYS A 208 3.30 -22.16 22.13
N GLY A 209 2.60 -21.05 22.16
CA GLY A 209 2.70 -19.99 23.17
C GLY A 209 3.73 -18.90 22.81
N GLU A 210 4.53 -19.07 21.76
CA GLU A 210 5.38 -18.00 21.26
C GLU A 210 4.55 -16.92 20.57
N VAL A 211 4.98 -15.67 20.69
CA VAL A 211 4.30 -14.49 20.14
C VAL A 211 5.06 -13.97 18.93
N LEU A 212 4.32 -13.79 17.84
CA LEU A 212 4.82 -13.19 16.61
C LEU A 212 4.16 -11.83 16.37
N TYR A 213 4.98 -10.84 16.06
CA TYR A 213 4.53 -9.51 15.65
C TYR A 213 4.71 -9.37 14.14
N LEU A 214 3.62 -9.46 13.38
CA LEU A 214 3.69 -9.29 11.93
C LEU A 214 3.93 -7.82 11.61
N TYR A 215 4.77 -7.53 10.63
CA TYR A 215 5.07 -6.14 10.30
C TYR A 215 5.09 -5.82 8.81
N GLU A 216 5.14 -6.83 7.93
CA GLU A 216 5.22 -6.62 6.47
C GLU A 216 4.74 -7.85 5.70
N THR A 217 4.17 -7.66 4.51
CA THR A 217 3.78 -8.75 3.60
C THR A 217 3.81 -8.31 2.14
N ASP A 218 4.17 -9.23 1.24
CA ASP A 218 4.02 -9.03 -0.21
C ASP A 218 2.61 -9.35 -0.72
N MET A 219 1.72 -9.82 0.17
CA MET A 219 0.37 -10.30 -0.16
C MET A 219 0.31 -11.43 -1.18
N GLN A 220 1.44 -12.12 -1.39
CA GLN A 220 1.56 -13.29 -2.28
C GLN A 220 1.92 -14.52 -1.50
N ASN A 221 3.08 -14.53 -0.86
CA ASN A 221 3.58 -15.71 -0.14
C ASN A 221 4.49 -15.38 1.06
N LEU A 222 4.89 -14.15 1.28
CA LEU A 222 5.81 -13.79 2.35
C LEU A 222 5.11 -12.91 3.41
N ILE A 223 5.16 -13.36 4.66
CA ILE A 223 4.65 -12.61 5.81
C ILE A 223 5.80 -12.48 6.81
N TYR A 224 6.31 -11.27 6.97
CA TYR A 224 7.46 -10.98 7.84
C TYR A 224 6.99 -10.71 9.27
N PHE A 225 7.78 -11.22 10.22
CA PHE A 225 7.48 -11.07 11.65
C PHE A 225 8.73 -10.79 12.49
N LYS A 226 8.48 -10.37 13.72
CA LYS A 226 9.45 -10.33 14.82
C LYS A 226 8.91 -11.13 15.99
N THR A 227 9.81 -11.74 16.76
CA THR A 227 9.46 -12.33 18.07
C THR A 227 9.57 -11.28 19.17
N GLU A 228 9.12 -11.60 20.39
CA GLU A 228 9.31 -10.76 21.58
C GLU A 228 10.79 -10.44 21.87
N ASN A 229 11.69 -11.37 21.52
CA ASN A 229 13.14 -11.18 21.68
C ASN A 229 13.78 -10.33 20.57
N GLY A 230 12.98 -9.88 19.59
CA GLY A 230 13.44 -9.07 18.45
C GLY A 230 14.03 -9.88 17.29
N ASP A 231 14.04 -11.23 17.36
CA ASP A 231 14.41 -12.07 16.24
C ASP A 231 13.47 -11.80 15.06
N LYS A 232 14.03 -11.65 13.85
CA LYS A 232 13.29 -11.43 12.63
C LYS A 232 13.15 -12.69 11.81
N GLY A 233 12.04 -12.83 11.10
CA GLY A 233 11.80 -13.97 10.23
C GLY A 233 10.69 -13.70 9.22
N TYR A 234 10.38 -14.73 8.43
CA TYR A 234 9.21 -14.73 7.58
C TYR A 234 8.55 -16.12 7.57
N ILE A 235 7.24 -16.08 7.40
CA ILE A 235 6.40 -17.24 7.10
C ILE A 235 6.29 -17.31 5.58
N ASN A 236 6.57 -18.48 5.00
CA ASN A 236 6.27 -18.74 3.60
C ASN A 236 4.93 -19.46 3.53
N ALA A 237 3.91 -18.76 3.07
CA ALA A 237 2.54 -19.24 2.96
C ALA A 237 2.00 -18.98 1.57
N THR A 238 1.24 -19.90 1.00
CA THR A 238 0.63 -19.73 -0.31
C THR A 238 -0.74 -19.10 -0.13
N LYS A 239 -1.00 -18.01 -0.85
CA LYS A 239 -2.32 -17.41 -0.90
C LYS A 239 -3.22 -18.23 -1.82
N ASP A 240 -4.43 -18.54 -1.36
CA ASP A 240 -5.43 -19.17 -2.21
C ASP A 240 -6.03 -18.12 -3.16
N ASP A 241 -5.86 -18.36 -4.47
CA ASP A 241 -6.42 -17.52 -5.54
C ASP A 241 -7.88 -17.87 -5.86
N TYR A 242 -8.50 -18.79 -5.12
CA TYR A 242 -9.89 -19.17 -5.34
C TYR A 242 -10.80 -17.99 -4.99
N GLU A 243 -11.41 -17.41 -5.98
CA GLU A 243 -12.51 -16.42 -6.11
C GLU A 243 -13.16 -15.80 -4.82
N SER A 244 -12.64 -16.11 -3.63
CA SER A 244 -13.09 -15.48 -2.40
C SER A 244 -12.37 -14.16 -2.22
N THR A 245 -13.12 -13.09 -2.03
CA THR A 245 -12.66 -11.74 -1.72
C THR A 245 -11.72 -11.66 -0.50
N THR A 246 -11.53 -12.75 0.22
CA THR A 246 -10.71 -12.84 1.44
C THR A 246 -9.31 -13.42 1.23
N GLY A 247 -9.10 -14.29 0.21
CA GLY A 247 -7.78 -14.88 -0.12
C GLY A 247 -7.01 -15.39 1.11
N GLU A 248 -7.41 -16.56 1.63
CA GLU A 248 -6.74 -17.15 2.79
C GLU A 248 -5.31 -17.57 2.47
N PHE A 249 -4.42 -17.52 3.47
CA PHE A 249 -3.06 -18.05 3.38
C PHE A 249 -2.96 -19.46 3.94
N TYR A 250 -2.18 -20.32 3.27
CA TYR A 250 -1.97 -21.71 3.62
C TYR A 250 -0.49 -22.04 3.77
N ILE A 251 -0.15 -22.86 4.76
CA ILE A 251 1.13 -23.52 4.88
C ILE A 251 0.86 -25.01 4.55
N GLU A 252 1.40 -25.46 3.40
CA GLU A 252 1.03 -26.77 2.84
C GLU A 252 -0.48 -26.83 2.58
N GLU A 253 -1.22 -27.68 3.32
CA GLU A 253 -2.68 -27.84 3.19
C GLU A 253 -3.47 -27.20 4.36
N GLU A 254 -2.78 -26.62 5.35
CA GLU A 254 -3.38 -26.04 6.55
C GLU A 254 -3.50 -24.51 6.42
N ARG A 255 -4.64 -23.96 6.84
CA ARG A 255 -4.83 -22.51 6.84
C ARG A 255 -3.87 -21.87 7.85
N LEU A 256 -3.21 -20.80 7.44
CA LEU A 256 -2.28 -20.07 8.31
C LEU A 256 -2.96 -19.59 9.61
N VAL A 257 -4.21 -19.18 9.54
CA VAL A 257 -5.00 -18.72 10.71
C VAL A 257 -5.12 -19.78 11.79
N ASP A 258 -5.13 -21.08 11.46
CA ASP A 258 -5.25 -22.19 12.40
C ASP A 258 -3.99 -22.40 13.29
N TYR A 259 -2.91 -21.67 13.00
CA TYR A 259 -1.69 -21.67 13.83
C TYR A 259 -1.75 -20.67 14.97
N PHE A 260 -2.72 -19.76 14.98
CA PHE A 260 -2.79 -18.64 15.92
C PHE A 260 -4.03 -18.66 16.81
N ASP A 261 -3.96 -17.95 17.93
CA ASP A 261 -5.08 -17.86 18.86
C ASP A 261 -6.22 -17.07 18.21
N VAL A 262 -7.36 -17.73 18.07
CA VAL A 262 -8.55 -17.16 17.43
C VAL A 262 -9.13 -15.96 18.19
N GLU A 263 -8.85 -15.85 19.50
CA GLU A 263 -9.31 -14.71 20.31
C GLU A 263 -8.53 -13.43 19.99
N GLU A 264 -7.31 -13.56 19.44
CA GLU A 264 -6.48 -12.41 19.03
C GLU A 264 -6.74 -12.01 17.56
N ILE A 265 -7.54 -12.77 16.81
CA ILE A 265 -7.78 -12.54 15.38
C ILE A 265 -8.91 -11.55 15.20
N SER A 266 -8.64 -10.47 14.47
CA SER A 266 -9.68 -9.53 14.05
C SER A 266 -10.51 -10.12 12.91
N TRP A 267 -11.70 -10.60 13.24
CA TRP A 267 -12.69 -10.96 12.24
C TRP A 267 -13.47 -9.71 11.83
N ALA A 268 -13.80 -9.60 10.54
CA ALA A 268 -14.65 -8.50 10.09
C ALA A 268 -15.98 -8.55 10.85
N GLY A 269 -16.27 -7.50 11.59
CA GLY A 269 -17.57 -7.23 12.16
C GLY A 269 -18.40 -6.42 11.20
#